data_f065e6c7b0e38e250009458dcc2c9085
#
_entry.id   f065e6c7b0e38e250009458dcc2c9085
#
_cell.length_a   1.000
_cell.length_b   1.000
_cell.length_c   1.000
_cell.angle_alpha   90.00
_cell.angle_beta   90.00
_cell.angle_gamma   90.00
#
_symmetry.space_group_name_H-M   'P 1'
#
loop_
_entity.id
_entity.type
_entity.pdbx_description
1 polymer ?
#
loop_
_entity_poly.entity_id
_entity_poly.type
_entity_poly.pdbx_seq_one_letter_code
_entity_poly.pdbx_strand_id
1 'polypeptide(L)'
;MSIEVKIQNNSEEITKDFENAIERALMAIGETAVTHAKDLLTAQKAVDTGRLRNSVAYASKTHPASTIKFSEADQKAGKKGESSLVNTSEENVVYVGTAVHYGTKIEFGTSKMRARPYIAPAVSQHSDEYRNIIKQSLENA
;
A
#
# COMPACT_ATOMS: atom_id res chain seq x y z
N MET A 1 -9.29 -3.76 2.16
CA MET A 1 -9.06 -3.45 0.73
C MET A 1 -7.58 -3.22 0.47
N SER A 2 -7.06 -3.82 -0.56
CA SER A 2 -5.66 -3.65 -0.95
C SER A 2 -5.51 -3.68 -2.48
N ILE A 3 -4.47 -3.01 -2.99
CA ILE A 3 -4.08 -3.04 -4.39
C ILE A 3 -2.66 -3.60 -4.46
N GLU A 4 -2.48 -4.56 -5.35
CA GLU A 4 -1.21 -5.22 -5.59
C GLU A 4 -0.37 -4.44 -6.59
N VAL A 5 0.89 -4.18 -6.24
CA VAL A 5 1.92 -3.71 -7.17
C VAL A 5 2.91 -4.84 -7.37
N LYS A 6 3.06 -5.28 -8.61
CA LYS A 6 3.85 -6.46 -8.95
C LYS A 6 4.99 -6.11 -9.90
N ILE A 7 6.21 -6.52 -9.54
CA ILE A 7 7.38 -6.45 -10.40
C ILE A 7 7.56 -7.80 -11.07
N GLN A 8 7.51 -7.83 -12.41
CA GLN A 8 7.79 -9.05 -13.17
C GLN A 8 9.29 -9.14 -13.46
N ASN A 9 9.88 -10.26 -13.13
CA ASN A 9 11.27 -10.53 -13.38
C ASN A 9 11.41 -11.89 -14.06
N ASN A 10 11.88 -11.88 -15.32
CA ASN A 10 12.04 -13.06 -16.15
C ASN A 10 13.46 -13.61 -16.16
N SER A 11 14.36 -13.09 -15.33
CA SER A 11 15.74 -13.54 -15.25
C SER A 11 15.87 -14.72 -14.29
N GLU A 12 16.42 -15.84 -14.76
CA GLU A 12 16.69 -17.02 -13.93
C GLU A 12 17.95 -16.87 -13.07
N GLU A 13 18.82 -15.91 -13.41
CA GLU A 13 20.11 -15.69 -12.75
C GLU A 13 20.15 -14.37 -11.97
N ILE A 14 19.21 -14.19 -11.04
CA ILE A 14 19.24 -13.03 -10.14
C ILE A 14 20.23 -13.30 -9.02
N THR A 15 21.24 -12.45 -8.90
CA THR A 15 22.15 -12.50 -7.76
C THR A 15 21.42 -12.04 -6.50
N LYS A 16 21.91 -12.46 -5.34
CA LYS A 16 21.36 -12.04 -4.05
C LYS A 16 21.34 -10.53 -3.90
N ASP A 17 22.30 -9.81 -4.49
CA ASP A 17 22.35 -8.35 -4.45
C ASP A 17 21.18 -7.72 -5.22
N PHE A 18 20.82 -8.30 -6.37
CA PHE A 18 19.64 -7.85 -7.12
C PHE A 18 18.35 -8.15 -6.39
N GLU A 19 18.24 -9.32 -5.75
CA GLU A 19 17.07 -9.65 -4.92
C GLU A 19 16.89 -8.65 -3.79
N ASN A 20 17.97 -8.28 -3.10
CA ASN A 20 17.95 -7.29 -2.06
C ASN A 20 17.59 -5.90 -2.61
N ALA A 21 18.08 -5.54 -3.79
CA ALA A 21 17.74 -4.28 -4.45
C ALA A 21 16.26 -4.21 -4.81
N ILE A 22 15.68 -5.30 -5.30
CA ILE A 22 14.23 -5.38 -5.59
C ILE A 22 13.42 -5.23 -4.31
N GLU A 23 13.80 -5.89 -3.23
CA GLU A 23 13.10 -5.75 -1.94
C GLU A 23 13.14 -4.32 -1.42
N ARG A 24 14.28 -3.65 -1.51
CA ARG A 24 14.38 -2.23 -1.15
C ARG A 24 13.49 -1.35 -2.03
N ALA A 25 13.43 -1.64 -3.34
CA ALA A 25 12.56 -0.92 -4.26
C ALA A 25 11.09 -1.10 -3.91
N LEU A 26 10.67 -2.31 -3.57
CA LEU A 26 9.29 -2.60 -3.15
C LEU A 26 8.91 -1.84 -1.88
N MET A 27 9.79 -1.78 -0.91
CA MET A 27 9.55 -0.99 0.31
C MET A 27 9.41 0.49 -0.01
N ALA A 28 10.29 1.04 -0.86
CA ALA A 28 10.23 2.44 -1.27
C ALA A 28 8.94 2.74 -2.04
N ILE A 29 8.52 1.85 -2.93
CA ILE A 29 7.25 1.95 -3.67
C ILE A 29 6.07 1.93 -2.70
N GLY A 30 6.08 1.01 -1.74
CA GLY A 30 5.03 0.91 -0.73
C GLY A 30 4.89 2.19 0.09
N GLU A 31 5.99 2.72 0.59
CA GLU A 31 6.00 3.98 1.35
C GLU A 31 5.53 5.16 0.51
N THR A 32 5.96 5.26 -0.74
CA THR A 32 5.58 6.33 -1.65
C THR A 32 4.09 6.24 -1.99
N ALA A 33 3.58 5.06 -2.27
CA ALA A 33 2.16 4.85 -2.55
C ALA A 33 1.29 5.19 -1.33
N VAL A 34 1.73 4.83 -0.13
CA VAL A 34 1.05 5.21 1.12
C VAL A 34 1.00 6.73 1.26
N THR A 35 2.09 7.43 0.99
CA THR A 35 2.14 8.89 1.02
C THR A 35 1.16 9.51 0.03
N HIS A 36 1.13 9.02 -1.21
CA HIS A 36 0.19 9.50 -2.23
C HIS A 36 -1.26 9.26 -1.83
N ALA A 37 -1.56 8.10 -1.26
CA ALA A 37 -2.90 7.79 -0.78
C ALA A 37 -3.34 8.73 0.34
N LYS A 38 -2.45 8.99 1.29
CA LYS A 38 -2.72 9.94 2.38
C LYS A 38 -2.93 11.37 1.88
N ASP A 39 -2.14 11.79 0.90
CA ASP A 39 -2.27 13.10 0.28
C ASP A 39 -3.61 13.25 -0.45
N LEU A 40 -4.04 12.20 -1.16
CA LEU A 40 -5.34 12.18 -1.83
C LEU A 40 -6.50 12.26 -0.83
N LEU A 41 -6.43 11.54 0.28
CA LEU A 41 -7.44 11.63 1.34
C LEU A 41 -7.54 13.05 1.90
N THR A 42 -6.42 13.70 2.11
CA THR A 42 -6.36 15.08 2.58
C THR A 42 -6.92 16.04 1.54
N ALA A 43 -6.50 15.91 0.28
CA ALA A 43 -6.93 16.79 -0.81
C ALA A 43 -8.43 16.69 -1.09
N GLN A 44 -9.01 15.50 -0.96
CA GLN A 44 -10.44 15.26 -1.18
C GLN A 44 -11.30 15.52 0.06
N LYS A 45 -10.70 16.04 1.13
CA LYS A 45 -11.36 16.29 2.40
C LYS A 45 -12.05 15.05 2.97
N ALA A 46 -11.45 13.89 2.75
CA ALA A 46 -11.94 12.61 3.25
C ALA A 46 -11.38 12.26 4.62
N VAL A 47 -10.80 13.24 5.30
CA VAL A 47 -10.25 13.09 6.64
C VAL A 47 -11.24 13.67 7.64
N ASP A 48 -11.83 12.80 8.46
CA ASP A 48 -12.70 13.20 9.57
C ASP A 48 -11.89 13.24 10.87
N THR A 49 -11.51 12.06 11.37
CA THR A 49 -10.69 11.93 12.59
C THR A 49 -9.22 11.63 12.33
N GLY A 50 -8.83 11.50 11.07
CA GLY A 50 -7.50 11.04 10.68
C GLY A 50 -7.30 9.54 10.79
N ARG A 51 -8.30 8.80 11.26
CA ARG A 51 -8.23 7.36 11.50
C ARG A 51 -7.93 6.59 10.20
N LEU A 52 -8.69 6.85 9.13
CA LEU A 52 -8.47 6.20 7.84
C LEU A 52 -7.10 6.57 7.26
N ARG A 53 -6.80 7.87 7.26
CA ARG A 53 -5.52 8.38 6.75
C ARG A 53 -4.33 7.71 7.46
N ASN A 54 -4.37 7.62 8.78
CA ASN A 54 -3.30 7.01 9.56
C ASN A 54 -3.22 5.50 9.42
N SER A 55 -4.29 4.86 8.93
CA SER A 55 -4.35 3.40 8.77
C SER A 55 -3.82 2.90 7.43
N VAL A 56 -3.62 3.79 6.46
CA VAL A 56 -3.09 3.40 5.15
C VAL A 56 -1.66 2.91 5.32
N ALA A 57 -1.38 1.73 4.80
CA ALA A 57 -0.10 1.06 4.97
C ALA A 57 0.21 0.15 3.78
N TYR A 58 1.41 -0.39 3.76
CA TYR A 58 1.81 -1.37 2.76
C TYR A 58 2.28 -2.67 3.42
N ALA A 59 2.25 -3.75 2.67
CA ALA A 59 2.76 -5.04 3.08
C ALA A 59 3.52 -5.72 1.94
N SER A 60 4.63 -6.35 2.28
CA SER A 60 5.44 -7.15 1.36
C SER A 60 5.98 -8.37 2.12
N LYS A 61 6.75 -9.21 1.44
CA LYS A 61 7.38 -10.37 2.06
C LYS A 61 8.25 -9.99 3.27
N THR A 62 9.00 -8.88 3.15
CA THR A 62 9.90 -8.38 4.21
C THR A 62 9.23 -7.41 5.17
N HIS A 63 8.02 -6.95 4.85
CA HIS A 63 7.23 -6.05 5.68
C HIS A 63 5.80 -6.60 5.80
N PRO A 64 5.58 -7.63 6.63
CA PRO A 64 4.30 -8.31 6.69
C PRO A 64 3.21 -7.44 7.31
N ALA A 65 1.96 -7.71 6.94
CA ALA A 65 0.80 -6.98 7.45
C ALA A 65 0.66 -7.06 8.98
N SER A 66 1.22 -8.08 9.60
CA SER A 66 1.24 -8.22 11.06
C SER A 66 2.03 -7.13 11.78
N THR A 67 2.89 -6.40 11.08
CA THR A 67 3.62 -5.25 11.65
C THR A 67 2.78 -3.98 11.70
N ILE A 68 1.63 -3.98 11.03
CA ILE A 68 0.72 -2.83 10.99
C ILE A 68 -0.06 -2.78 12.30
N LYS A 69 0.06 -1.64 12.98
CA LYS A 69 -0.62 -1.44 14.27
C LYS A 69 -1.94 -0.73 14.05
N PHE A 70 -3.01 -1.29 14.61
CA PHE A 70 -4.31 -0.64 14.65
C PHE A 70 -4.40 0.31 15.83
N SER A 71 -5.19 1.38 15.69
CA SER A 71 -5.47 2.26 16.80
C SER A 71 -6.30 1.53 17.88
N GLU A 72 -6.24 2.01 19.13
CA GLU A 72 -7.07 1.47 20.20
C GLU A 72 -8.57 1.54 19.87
N ALA A 73 -8.99 2.61 19.18
CA ALA A 73 -10.37 2.80 18.78
C ALA A 73 -10.83 1.69 17.81
N ASP A 74 -9.98 1.28 16.88
CA ASP A 74 -10.27 0.19 15.95
C ASP A 74 -10.39 -1.14 16.69
N GLN A 75 -9.51 -1.38 17.64
CA GLN A 75 -9.52 -2.59 18.46
C GLN A 75 -10.79 -2.68 19.33
N LYS A 76 -11.16 -1.57 19.96
CA LYS A 76 -12.38 -1.49 20.79
C LYS A 76 -13.66 -1.65 19.98
N ALA A 77 -13.65 -1.20 18.74
CA ALA A 77 -14.81 -1.35 17.85
C ALA A 77 -15.01 -2.78 17.32
N GLY A 78 -14.21 -3.74 17.77
CA GLY A 78 -14.29 -5.13 17.34
C GLY A 78 -13.86 -5.35 15.90
N LYS A 79 -13.12 -4.42 15.32
CA LYS A 79 -12.63 -4.47 13.93
C LYS A 79 -11.35 -5.29 13.81
N LYS A 80 -10.98 -5.96 14.86
CA LYS A 80 -9.83 -6.82 14.97
C LYS A 80 -10.03 -8.02 14.04
N GLY A 81 -9.23 -8.11 13.01
CA GLY A 81 -9.29 -9.21 12.05
C GLY A 81 -9.91 -8.89 10.70
N GLU A 82 -10.51 -7.72 10.52
CA GLU A 82 -10.91 -7.25 9.19
C GLU A 82 -9.75 -6.58 8.47
N SER A 83 -8.58 -7.21 8.50
CA SER A 83 -7.44 -6.72 7.74
C SER A 83 -7.67 -6.98 6.26
N SER A 84 -7.78 -5.92 5.50
CA SER A 84 -7.79 -5.99 4.04
C SER A 84 -6.38 -6.09 3.45
N LEU A 85 -5.37 -5.95 4.29
CA LEU A 85 -3.98 -6.15 3.90
C LEU A 85 -3.60 -7.61 4.11
N VAL A 86 -3.12 -8.23 3.06
CA VAL A 86 -2.79 -9.65 3.03
C VAL A 86 -1.32 -9.82 3.38
N ASN A 87 -1.01 -10.77 4.28
CA ASN A 87 0.36 -11.24 4.42
C ASN A 87 0.71 -12.01 3.15
N THR A 88 1.84 -11.67 2.54
CA THR A 88 2.29 -12.36 1.34
C THR A 88 3.67 -12.97 1.55
N SER A 89 3.82 -14.20 1.09
CA SER A 89 5.12 -14.84 0.90
C SER A 89 5.59 -14.72 -0.55
N GLU A 90 4.78 -14.11 -1.43
CA GLU A 90 5.14 -13.92 -2.83
C GLU A 90 6.29 -12.93 -2.96
N GLU A 91 7.25 -13.28 -3.79
CA GLU A 91 8.37 -12.40 -4.12
C GLU A 91 7.94 -11.35 -5.14
N ASN A 92 8.57 -10.18 -5.08
CA ASN A 92 8.37 -9.11 -6.05
C ASN A 92 6.96 -8.52 -6.05
N VAL A 93 6.29 -8.53 -4.88
CA VAL A 93 4.93 -7.99 -4.72
C VAL A 93 4.87 -7.10 -3.49
N VAL A 94 4.19 -5.96 -3.63
CA VAL A 94 3.81 -5.12 -2.50
C VAL A 94 2.32 -4.80 -2.59
N TYR A 95 1.64 -4.85 -1.46
CA TYR A 95 0.22 -4.52 -1.32
C TYR A 95 0.09 -3.21 -0.56
N VAL A 96 -0.77 -2.33 -1.05
CA VAL A 96 -1.08 -1.04 -0.40
C VAL A 96 -2.57 -1.00 -0.09
N GLY A 97 -2.91 -0.61 1.11
CA GLY A 97 -4.32 -0.55 1.50
C GLY A 97 -4.52 -0.14 2.95
N THR A 98 -5.71 -0.44 3.44
CA THR A 98 -6.11 -0.15 4.80
C THR A 98 -6.91 -1.29 5.40
N ALA A 99 -6.80 -1.48 6.71
CA ALA A 99 -7.60 -2.42 7.47
C ALA A 99 -8.85 -1.77 8.09
N VAL A 100 -9.03 -0.47 7.93
CA VAL A 100 -10.22 0.24 8.41
C VAL A 100 -11.42 -0.15 7.55
N HIS A 101 -12.51 -0.59 8.19
CA HIS A 101 -13.67 -1.17 7.51
C HIS A 101 -14.39 -0.22 6.54
N TYR A 102 -14.41 1.08 6.84
CA TYR A 102 -15.07 2.06 5.97
C TYR A 102 -14.16 2.56 4.81
N GLY A 103 -12.92 2.10 4.75
CA GLY A 103 -11.98 2.46 3.67
C GLY A 103 -12.49 2.11 2.29
N THR A 104 -13.17 0.98 2.14
CA THR A 104 -13.80 0.55 0.90
C THR A 104 -14.90 1.50 0.46
N LYS A 105 -15.72 1.99 1.40
CA LYS A 105 -16.79 2.94 1.12
C LYS A 105 -16.27 4.28 0.61
N ILE A 106 -15.15 4.73 1.13
CA ILE A 106 -14.50 5.97 0.65
C ILE A 106 -13.95 5.77 -0.76
N GLU A 107 -13.29 4.64 -1.02
CA GLU A 107 -12.68 4.34 -2.33
C GLU A 107 -13.73 4.23 -3.44
N PHE A 108 -14.79 3.47 -3.21
CA PHE A 108 -15.78 3.14 -4.23
C PHE A 108 -17.08 3.91 -4.12
N GLY A 109 -17.31 4.60 -3.00
CA GLY A 109 -18.55 5.28 -2.73
C GLY A 109 -19.67 4.31 -2.33
N THR A 110 -20.83 4.88 -2.04
CA THR A 110 -22.05 4.15 -1.69
C THR A 110 -23.22 4.79 -2.44
N SER A 111 -24.44 4.23 -2.27
CA SER A 111 -25.66 4.83 -2.82
C SER A 111 -25.93 6.24 -2.29
N LYS A 112 -25.34 6.58 -1.14
CA LYS A 112 -25.56 7.88 -0.46
C LYS A 112 -24.33 8.79 -0.48
N MET A 113 -23.19 8.29 -0.94
CA MET A 113 -21.92 8.99 -0.89
C MET A 113 -21.14 8.80 -2.18
N ARG A 114 -20.62 9.91 -2.71
CA ARG A 114 -19.76 9.87 -3.89
C ARG A 114 -18.43 9.21 -3.57
N ALA A 115 -17.90 8.44 -4.51
CA ALA A 115 -16.56 7.85 -4.40
C ALA A 115 -15.49 8.92 -4.31
N ARG A 116 -14.52 8.71 -3.43
CA ARG A 116 -13.32 9.53 -3.28
C ARG A 116 -12.10 8.59 -3.30
N PRO A 117 -11.72 8.07 -4.49
CA PRO A 117 -10.64 7.08 -4.58
C PRO A 117 -9.30 7.65 -4.11
N TYR A 118 -8.57 6.86 -3.37
CA TYR A 118 -7.26 7.23 -2.81
C TYR A 118 -6.20 6.14 -3.01
N ILE A 119 -6.59 4.86 -3.09
CA ILE A 119 -5.64 3.76 -3.31
C ILE A 119 -5.35 3.57 -4.80
N ALA A 120 -6.39 3.40 -5.62
CA ALA A 120 -6.22 3.16 -7.05
C ALA A 120 -5.44 4.28 -7.76
N PRO A 121 -5.77 5.59 -7.55
CA PRO A 121 -4.97 6.66 -8.15
C PRO A 121 -3.55 6.74 -7.59
N ALA A 122 -3.35 6.47 -6.30
CA ALA A 122 -2.02 6.46 -5.70
C ALA A 122 -1.09 5.45 -6.38
N VAL A 123 -1.62 4.33 -6.83
CA VAL A 123 -0.87 3.32 -7.56
C VAL A 123 -0.78 3.65 -9.06
N SER A 124 -1.91 3.89 -9.72
CA SER A 124 -1.98 3.99 -11.18
C SER A 124 -1.44 5.30 -11.75
N GLN A 125 -1.57 6.41 -11.03
CA GLN A 125 -1.14 7.73 -11.53
C GLN A 125 0.35 8.00 -11.32
N HIS A 126 1.06 7.14 -10.62
CA HIS A 126 2.48 7.32 -10.30
C HIS A 126 3.36 6.18 -10.80
N SER A 127 2.92 5.47 -11.84
CA SER A 127 3.66 4.33 -12.38
C SER A 127 5.07 4.68 -12.86
N ASP A 128 5.28 5.85 -13.45
CA ASP A 128 6.61 6.28 -13.88
C ASP A 128 7.54 6.52 -12.70
N GLU A 129 7.04 7.09 -11.62
CA GLU A 129 7.78 7.27 -10.38
C GLU A 129 8.22 5.92 -9.80
N TYR A 130 7.33 4.94 -9.77
CA TYR A 130 7.63 3.60 -9.28
C TYR A 130 8.65 2.87 -10.15
N ARG A 131 8.56 3.01 -11.46
CA ARG A 131 9.57 2.48 -12.40
C ARG A 131 10.94 3.08 -12.15
N ASN A 132 11.01 4.38 -11.89
CA ASN A 132 12.26 5.07 -11.59
C ASN A 132 12.87 4.58 -10.28
N ILE A 133 12.05 4.32 -9.27
CA ILE A 133 12.50 3.74 -7.99
C ILE A 133 13.16 2.37 -8.23
N ILE A 134 12.52 1.51 -9.02
CA ILE A 134 13.06 0.19 -9.37
C ILE A 134 14.39 0.35 -10.12
N LYS A 135 14.42 1.20 -11.12
CA LYS A 135 15.60 1.45 -11.95
C LYS A 135 16.79 1.91 -11.11
N GLN A 136 16.58 2.91 -10.25
CA GLN A 136 17.62 3.43 -9.38
C GLN A 136 18.13 2.37 -8.39
N SER A 137 17.23 1.57 -7.83
CA SER A 137 17.60 0.50 -6.89
C SER A 137 18.46 -0.57 -7.58
N LEU A 138 18.13 -0.92 -8.82
CA LEU A 138 18.92 -1.90 -9.59
C LEU A 138 20.27 -1.34 -10.05
N GLU A 139 20.32 -0.06 -10.42
CA GLU A 139 21.57 0.61 -10.82
C GLU A 139 22.56 0.72 -9.66
N ASN A 140 22.07 0.81 -8.43
CA ASN A 140 22.86 0.93 -7.22
C ASN A 140 23.12 -0.42 -6.53
N ALA A 141 22.73 -1.50 -7.16
CA ALA A 141 22.91 -2.85 -6.61
C ALA A 141 24.38 -3.33 -6.68
#